data_5d22d608ec20ab544cbaae51ccd4954d
#
_entry.id   5d22d608ec20ab544cbaae51ccd4954d
#
_cell.length_a   1.000
_cell.length_b   1.000
_cell.length_c   1.000
_cell.angle_alpha   90.00
_cell.angle_beta   90.00
_cell.angle_gamma   90.00
#
_symmetry.space_group_name_H-M   'P 1'
#
loop_
_entity.id
_entity.type
_entity.pdbx_description
1 polymer ?
#
loop_
_entity_poly.entity_id
_entity_poly.type
_entity_poly.pdbx_seq_one_letter_code
_entity_poly.pdbx_strand_id
1 'polypeptide(L)'
;MKMNRRLLALLLGLLMTVCASFPALADEVVPVTWEVTPEHPMIDTDEARALYKQIKAGDYPTMEELLANPVVAQLDALAAYYKEQYGNTADIDTPERAQLRQDLKKQFLAQGSARTESVDGTGKHHYVYDGPLSRNFQMELVLGLPASGKSTRVANPDSEAMGAFILDVDVIKARIPEYVESHGAASDSIHFEGMGIFDRAISEFLTGDMKGVNIVLPIVGGDFDEMMQQYVLPFEAAGYNVRVKFRPAKENEAAARVVMRELGGGQLINSAVAFNFGDGPENVYNRMKDMINAKGEPYGFEEDEALEPAA
;
A
#
# COMPACT_ATOMS: atom_id res chain seq x y z
N MET A 1 3.36 -27.76 10.98
CA MET A 1 2.04 -27.82 11.65
C MET A 1 1.01 -27.29 10.66
N LYS A 2 0.11 -28.11 10.12
CA LYS A 2 -0.85 -27.69 9.08
C LYS A 2 -1.90 -26.77 9.71
N MET A 3 -1.84 -25.51 9.42
CA MET A 3 -2.82 -24.52 9.84
C MET A 3 -4.21 -24.91 9.29
N ASN A 4 -5.18 -24.96 10.18
CA ASN A 4 -6.50 -25.51 9.92
C ASN A 4 -7.30 -24.52 9.04
N ARG A 5 -7.45 -24.83 7.74
CA ARG A 5 -8.22 -24.03 6.75
C ARG A 5 -9.64 -23.67 7.22
N ARG A 6 -10.15 -24.35 8.25
CA ARG A 6 -11.45 -24.05 8.84
C ARG A 6 -11.45 -22.83 9.78
N LEU A 7 -10.29 -22.47 10.36
CA LEU A 7 -10.17 -21.28 11.21
C LEU A 7 -10.13 -20.00 10.37
N LEU A 8 -9.46 -20.05 9.22
CA LEU A 8 -9.42 -18.93 8.27
C LEU A 8 -10.80 -18.66 7.64
N ALA A 9 -11.56 -19.71 7.34
CA ALA A 9 -12.93 -19.60 6.83
C ALA A 9 -13.92 -19.07 7.89
N LEU A 10 -13.68 -19.30 9.18
CA LEU A 10 -14.50 -18.78 10.29
C LEU A 10 -14.22 -17.29 10.54
N LEU A 11 -12.96 -16.84 10.42
CA LEU A 11 -12.60 -15.43 10.52
C LEU A 11 -13.13 -14.61 9.34
N LEU A 12 -13.04 -15.13 8.12
CA LEU A 12 -13.67 -14.54 6.93
C LEU A 12 -15.20 -14.55 7.00
N GLY A 13 -15.81 -15.61 7.58
CA GLY A 13 -17.24 -15.71 7.78
C GLY A 13 -17.78 -14.73 8.84
N LEU A 14 -17.00 -14.41 9.88
CA LEU A 14 -17.39 -13.43 10.90
C LEU A 14 -17.29 -11.99 10.38
N LEU A 15 -16.33 -11.70 9.48
CA LEU A 15 -16.21 -10.38 8.82
C LEU A 15 -17.40 -10.11 7.88
N MET A 16 -17.95 -11.16 7.25
CA MET A 16 -19.12 -11.01 6.34
C MET A 16 -20.44 -10.80 7.09
N THR A 17 -20.54 -11.15 8.38
CA THR A 17 -21.79 -11.09 9.14
C THR A 17 -22.01 -9.72 9.82
N VAL A 18 -20.97 -8.90 9.94
CA VAL A 18 -21.10 -7.53 10.50
C VAL A 18 -21.59 -6.51 9.45
N CYS A 19 -21.50 -6.82 8.16
CA CYS A 19 -21.98 -5.95 7.07
C CYS A 19 -23.52 -5.97 6.87
N ALA A 20 -24.29 -6.68 7.69
CA ALA A 20 -25.71 -6.92 7.42
C ALA A 20 -26.69 -6.02 8.21
N SER A 21 -26.25 -4.88 8.75
CA SER A 21 -27.13 -4.01 9.56
C SER A 21 -26.97 -2.51 9.35
N PHE A 22 -26.61 -2.06 8.16
CA PHE A 22 -26.77 -0.64 7.83
C PHE A 22 -28.10 -0.45 7.12
N PRO A 23 -29.03 0.36 7.68
CA PRO A 23 -30.24 0.70 6.97
C PRO A 23 -29.90 1.51 5.72
N ALA A 24 -30.59 1.18 4.65
CA ALA A 24 -30.53 1.76 3.32
C ALA A 24 -30.40 3.29 3.32
N LEU A 25 -29.19 3.79 3.15
CA LEU A 25 -28.88 5.02 2.43
C LEU A 25 -28.26 4.57 1.10
N ALA A 26 -29.02 3.83 0.32
CA ALA A 26 -28.72 3.62 -1.08
C ALA A 26 -29.18 4.87 -1.84
N ASP A 27 -28.54 6.01 -1.58
CA ASP A 27 -28.40 7.00 -2.61
C ASP A 27 -27.58 6.34 -3.71
N GLU A 28 -28.06 6.43 -4.94
CA GLU A 28 -27.50 5.77 -6.12
C GLU A 28 -26.00 6.07 -6.17
N VAL A 29 -25.16 5.03 -6.07
CA VAL A 29 -23.69 5.19 -6.17
C VAL A 29 -23.38 5.78 -7.53
N VAL A 30 -22.80 6.98 -7.56
CA VAL A 30 -22.45 7.66 -8.80
C VAL A 30 -21.02 7.27 -9.19
N PRO A 31 -20.82 6.56 -10.31
CA PRO A 31 -19.50 6.24 -10.81
C PRO A 31 -18.70 7.51 -11.10
N VAL A 32 -17.40 7.48 -10.80
CA VAL A 32 -16.51 8.61 -11.06
C VAL A 32 -16.26 8.72 -12.55
N THR A 33 -16.73 9.81 -13.16
CA THR A 33 -16.62 10.10 -14.60
C THR A 33 -15.89 11.41 -14.88
N TRP A 34 -15.33 12.03 -13.85
CA TRP A 34 -14.62 13.31 -13.91
C TRP A 34 -13.17 13.13 -13.49
N GLU A 35 -12.34 14.11 -13.84
CA GLU A 35 -10.97 14.19 -13.32
C GLU A 35 -11.02 14.50 -11.82
N VAL A 36 -10.44 13.61 -11.01
CA VAL A 36 -10.46 13.77 -9.55
C VAL A 36 -9.39 14.76 -9.14
N THR A 37 -9.82 15.83 -8.48
CA THR A 37 -8.96 16.90 -7.93
C THR A 37 -9.42 17.27 -6.52
N PRO A 38 -8.66 18.05 -5.75
CA PRO A 38 -9.13 18.57 -4.46
C PRO A 38 -10.42 19.40 -4.54
N GLU A 39 -10.67 20.03 -5.67
CA GLU A 39 -11.87 20.80 -5.98
C GLU A 39 -13.03 19.92 -6.47
N HIS A 40 -12.69 18.80 -7.12
CA HIS A 40 -13.60 17.75 -7.59
C HIS A 40 -13.16 16.41 -7.02
N PRO A 41 -13.40 16.14 -5.73
CA PRO A 41 -12.98 14.91 -5.08
C PRO A 41 -13.75 13.69 -5.61
N MET A 42 -13.27 12.49 -5.26
CA MET A 42 -13.89 11.23 -5.68
C MET A 42 -15.38 11.13 -5.25
N ILE A 43 -15.72 11.75 -4.15
CA ILE A 43 -17.12 12.01 -3.75
C ILE A 43 -17.34 13.51 -3.88
N ASP A 44 -18.07 13.95 -4.91
CA ASP A 44 -18.21 15.37 -5.25
C ASP A 44 -19.34 16.06 -4.46
N THR A 45 -19.15 16.18 -3.15
CA THR A 45 -20.07 16.87 -2.23
C THR A 45 -19.35 17.96 -1.44
N ASP A 46 -20.10 18.90 -0.86
CA ASP A 46 -19.55 19.95 -0.01
C ASP A 46 -18.94 19.36 1.26
N GLU A 47 -19.53 18.30 1.80
CA GLU A 47 -19.06 17.57 2.97
C GLU A 47 -17.70 16.91 2.69
N ALA A 48 -17.54 16.27 1.53
CA ALA A 48 -16.27 15.66 1.14
C ALA A 48 -15.16 16.70 0.96
N ARG A 49 -15.48 17.83 0.32
CA ARG A 49 -14.53 18.96 0.20
C ARG A 49 -14.18 19.56 1.56
N ALA A 50 -15.13 19.67 2.48
CA ALA A 50 -14.89 20.15 3.83
C ALA A 50 -13.98 19.19 4.61
N LEU A 51 -14.27 17.89 4.57
CA LEU A 51 -13.46 16.85 5.23
C LEU A 51 -12.03 16.83 4.67
N TYR A 52 -11.86 16.89 3.34
CA TYR A 52 -10.55 16.98 2.71
C TYR A 52 -9.75 18.18 3.22
N LYS A 53 -10.36 19.37 3.27
CA LYS A 53 -9.71 20.59 3.75
C LYS A 53 -9.36 20.52 5.23
N GLN A 54 -10.23 19.96 6.05
CA GLN A 54 -10.01 19.76 7.49
C GLN A 54 -8.76 18.91 7.72
N ILE A 55 -8.69 17.72 7.08
CA ILE A 55 -7.55 16.80 7.23
C ILE A 55 -6.27 17.44 6.68
N LYS A 56 -6.35 18.11 5.53
CA LYS A 56 -5.20 18.80 4.92
C LYS A 56 -4.64 19.91 5.82
N ALA A 57 -5.47 20.54 6.63
CA ALA A 57 -5.04 21.53 7.62
C ALA A 57 -4.38 20.92 8.88
N GLY A 58 -4.33 19.58 8.99
CA GLY A 58 -3.79 18.87 10.14
C GLY A 58 -4.81 18.69 11.27
N ASP A 59 -6.07 19.00 11.04
CA ASP A 59 -7.17 18.75 11.98
C ASP A 59 -7.74 17.35 11.71
N TYR A 60 -7.21 16.37 12.45
CA TYR A 60 -7.51 14.96 12.23
C TYR A 60 -8.70 14.51 13.08
N PRO A 61 -9.81 14.07 12.48
CA PRO A 61 -10.92 13.45 13.20
C PRO A 61 -10.47 12.24 14.01
N THR A 62 -11.19 11.92 15.08
CA THR A 62 -11.03 10.66 15.80
C THR A 62 -11.47 9.47 14.93
N MET A 63 -11.06 8.25 15.30
CA MET A 63 -11.51 7.03 14.61
C MET A 63 -13.04 6.89 14.63
N GLU A 64 -13.67 7.22 15.76
CA GLU A 64 -15.13 7.18 15.90
C GLU A 64 -15.81 8.16 14.95
N GLU A 65 -15.30 9.40 14.86
CA GLU A 65 -15.82 10.40 13.92
C GLU A 65 -15.63 10.00 12.47
N LEU A 66 -14.49 9.41 12.10
CA LEU A 66 -14.23 8.91 10.75
C LEU A 66 -15.21 7.77 10.38
N LEU A 67 -15.37 6.77 11.25
CA LEU A 67 -16.26 5.64 11.01
C LEU A 67 -17.74 6.05 10.96
N ALA A 68 -18.12 7.12 11.65
CA ALA A 68 -19.48 7.67 11.60
C ALA A 68 -19.70 8.66 10.45
N ASN A 69 -18.65 9.01 9.70
CA ASN A 69 -18.73 10.04 8.68
C ASN A 69 -19.44 9.51 7.40
N PRO A 70 -20.51 10.16 6.93
CA PRO A 70 -21.22 9.71 5.73
C PRO A 70 -20.35 9.70 4.45
N VAL A 71 -19.31 10.54 4.38
CA VAL A 71 -18.37 10.53 3.25
C VAL A 71 -17.55 9.24 3.22
N VAL A 72 -17.12 8.72 4.38
CA VAL A 72 -16.41 7.43 4.47
C VAL A 72 -17.35 6.29 4.02
N ALA A 73 -18.61 6.30 4.45
CA ALA A 73 -19.58 5.32 4.00
C ALA A 73 -19.84 5.38 2.47
N GLN A 74 -19.81 6.56 1.87
CA GLN A 74 -19.92 6.73 0.41
C GLN A 74 -18.68 6.21 -0.32
N LEU A 75 -17.48 6.42 0.23
CA LEU A 75 -16.24 5.83 -0.31
C LEU A 75 -16.31 4.29 -0.27
N ASP A 76 -16.73 3.70 0.84
CA ASP A 76 -16.91 2.26 0.96
C ASP A 76 -17.95 1.71 -0.04
N ALA A 77 -19.04 2.43 -0.23
CA ALA A 77 -20.06 2.07 -1.21
C ALA A 77 -19.52 2.15 -2.65
N LEU A 78 -18.70 3.15 -2.95
CA LEU A 78 -18.04 3.29 -4.26
C LEU A 78 -17.02 2.15 -4.49
N ALA A 79 -16.24 1.78 -3.47
CA ALA A 79 -15.34 0.62 -3.55
C ALA A 79 -16.10 -0.67 -3.84
N ALA A 80 -17.24 -0.88 -3.14
CA ALA A 80 -18.11 -2.03 -3.35
C ALA A 80 -18.70 -2.07 -4.77
N TYR A 81 -19.15 -0.92 -5.29
CA TYR A 81 -19.64 -0.79 -6.66
C TYR A 81 -18.59 -1.24 -7.69
N TYR A 82 -17.36 -0.72 -7.60
CA TYR A 82 -16.32 -1.12 -8.55
C TYR A 82 -15.86 -2.58 -8.35
N LYS A 83 -15.94 -3.09 -7.13
CA LYS A 83 -15.70 -4.52 -6.86
C LYS A 83 -16.75 -5.42 -7.53
N GLU A 84 -18.00 -5.00 -7.54
CA GLU A 84 -19.07 -5.70 -8.28
C GLU A 84 -18.87 -5.58 -9.80
N GLN A 85 -18.50 -4.38 -10.29
CA GLN A 85 -18.31 -4.11 -11.70
C GLN A 85 -17.16 -4.91 -12.33
N TYR A 86 -16.02 -5.00 -11.68
CA TYR A 86 -14.81 -5.61 -12.23
C TYR A 86 -14.51 -7.01 -11.67
N GLY A 87 -15.13 -7.39 -10.55
CA GLY A 87 -14.80 -8.64 -9.86
C GLY A 87 -13.36 -8.64 -9.33
N ASN A 88 -12.74 -9.81 -9.34
CA ASN A 88 -11.31 -9.95 -9.03
C ASN A 88 -10.54 -10.13 -10.34
N THR A 89 -9.78 -9.12 -10.74
CA THR A 89 -9.07 -9.15 -12.03
C THR A 89 -7.97 -10.22 -12.09
N ALA A 90 -7.52 -10.73 -10.93
CA ALA A 90 -6.58 -11.85 -10.89
C ALA A 90 -7.17 -13.13 -11.49
N ASP A 91 -8.49 -13.28 -11.50
CA ASP A 91 -9.21 -14.44 -12.02
C ASP A 91 -9.40 -14.40 -13.55
N ILE A 92 -9.05 -13.28 -14.20
CA ILE A 92 -9.11 -13.16 -15.67
C ILE A 92 -7.96 -13.96 -16.27
N ASP A 93 -8.31 -15.08 -16.91
CA ASP A 93 -7.35 -15.99 -17.56
C ASP A 93 -7.51 -15.93 -19.09
N THR A 94 -6.96 -14.85 -19.69
CA THR A 94 -6.87 -14.69 -21.15
C THR A 94 -5.43 -14.42 -21.57
N PRO A 95 -5.05 -14.77 -22.83
CA PRO A 95 -3.71 -14.48 -23.35
C PRO A 95 -3.34 -12.99 -23.26
N GLU A 96 -4.28 -12.11 -23.54
CA GLU A 96 -4.10 -10.65 -23.49
C GLU A 96 -3.82 -10.19 -22.06
N ARG A 97 -4.56 -10.74 -21.07
CA ARG A 97 -4.33 -10.41 -19.65
C ARG A 97 -2.99 -10.97 -19.17
N ALA A 98 -2.62 -12.16 -19.60
CA ALA A 98 -1.31 -12.73 -19.31
C ALA A 98 -0.17 -11.86 -19.88
N GLN A 99 -0.33 -11.36 -21.12
CA GLN A 99 0.63 -10.44 -21.73
C GLN A 99 0.70 -9.11 -20.96
N LEU A 100 -0.44 -8.52 -20.59
CA LEU A 100 -0.49 -7.31 -19.77
C LEU A 100 0.31 -7.48 -18.47
N ARG A 101 0.12 -8.58 -17.75
CA ARG A 101 0.86 -8.87 -16.50
C ARG A 101 2.36 -8.96 -16.72
N GLN A 102 2.80 -9.54 -17.84
CA GLN A 102 4.22 -9.59 -18.20
C GLN A 102 4.77 -8.21 -18.52
N ASP A 103 4.03 -7.40 -19.26
CA ASP A 103 4.44 -6.07 -19.66
C ASP A 103 4.50 -5.13 -18.44
N LEU A 104 3.54 -5.22 -17.52
CA LEU A 104 3.55 -4.48 -16.27
C LEU A 104 4.75 -4.86 -15.37
N LYS A 105 5.05 -6.16 -15.24
CA LYS A 105 6.27 -6.62 -14.54
C LYS A 105 7.52 -6.02 -15.18
N LYS A 106 7.63 -6.10 -16.50
CA LYS A 106 8.79 -5.57 -17.23
C LYS A 106 8.93 -4.06 -17.08
N GLN A 107 7.83 -3.31 -17.19
CA GLN A 107 7.81 -1.87 -16.97
C GLN A 107 8.22 -1.51 -15.54
N PHE A 108 7.70 -2.21 -14.54
CA PHE A 108 8.07 -2.02 -13.14
C PHE A 108 9.57 -2.21 -12.92
N LEU A 109 10.15 -3.29 -13.42
CA LEU A 109 11.59 -3.58 -13.27
C LEU A 109 12.49 -2.61 -14.04
N ALA A 110 12.00 -2.06 -15.15
CA ALA A 110 12.75 -1.07 -15.94
C ALA A 110 12.82 0.32 -15.28
N GLN A 111 11.99 0.62 -14.30
CA GLN A 111 11.90 1.95 -13.67
C GLN A 111 13.09 2.31 -12.79
N GLY A 112 13.89 1.35 -12.37
CA GLY A 112 15.14 1.62 -11.65
C GLY A 112 16.19 2.41 -12.43
N SER A 113 15.86 2.89 -13.62
CA SER A 113 16.77 3.67 -14.49
C SER A 113 16.20 4.99 -14.99
N ALA A 114 14.99 5.37 -14.62
CA ALA A 114 14.40 6.63 -15.07
C ALA A 114 13.45 7.21 -14.01
N ARG A 115 13.77 8.42 -13.51
CA ARG A 115 12.84 9.26 -12.74
C ARG A 115 11.66 9.60 -13.63
N THR A 116 10.68 8.79 -13.60
CA THR A 116 9.36 9.25 -13.97
C THR A 116 8.66 9.59 -12.66
N GLU A 117 8.51 10.89 -12.43
CA GLU A 117 7.41 11.37 -11.65
C GLU A 117 6.14 10.84 -12.35
N SER A 118 5.81 9.59 -12.10
CA SER A 118 4.56 9.06 -12.59
C SER A 118 3.50 9.62 -11.69
N VAL A 119 2.89 10.69 -12.13
CA VAL A 119 1.56 11.04 -11.66
C VAL A 119 0.69 9.90 -12.16
N ASP A 120 0.25 9.01 -11.26
CA ASP A 120 -0.79 8.06 -11.63
C ASP A 120 -2.04 8.85 -12.07
N GLY A 121 -2.98 8.20 -12.73
CA GLY A 121 -4.22 8.84 -13.17
C GLY A 121 -5.05 9.45 -12.04
N THR A 122 -4.59 9.32 -10.78
CA THR A 122 -5.20 9.86 -9.57
C THR A 122 -4.44 11.08 -9.02
N GLY A 123 -3.40 11.57 -9.70
CA GLY A 123 -2.57 12.68 -9.24
C GLY A 123 -1.59 12.35 -8.12
N LYS A 124 -1.48 11.07 -7.74
CA LYS A 124 -0.53 10.63 -6.72
C LYS A 124 0.87 10.54 -7.32
N HIS A 125 1.81 11.25 -6.71
CA HIS A 125 3.22 11.15 -7.08
C HIS A 125 3.83 9.87 -6.50
N HIS A 126 4.21 8.94 -7.37
CA HIS A 126 5.06 7.83 -7.02
C HIS A 126 6.51 8.23 -7.30
N TYR A 127 7.26 8.44 -6.24
CA TYR A 127 8.70 8.58 -6.37
C TYR A 127 9.29 7.23 -6.72
N VAL A 128 10.01 7.22 -7.83
CA VAL A 128 10.90 6.13 -8.18
C VAL A 128 12.31 6.72 -8.20
N TYR A 129 13.23 6.16 -7.42
CA TYR A 129 14.63 6.55 -7.51
C TYR A 129 15.15 6.30 -8.93
N ASP A 130 15.71 7.32 -9.56
CA ASP A 130 16.19 7.29 -10.95
C ASP A 130 17.71 7.30 -11.09
N GLY A 131 18.41 7.30 -9.97
CA GLY A 131 19.85 7.22 -9.95
C GLY A 131 20.37 5.81 -10.28
N PRO A 132 21.70 5.66 -10.38
CA PRO A 132 22.29 4.35 -10.65
C PRO A 132 22.04 3.40 -9.49
N LEU A 133 21.53 2.20 -9.81
CA LEU A 133 21.28 1.16 -8.82
C LEU A 133 22.58 0.53 -8.33
N SER A 134 22.76 0.51 -7.02
CA SER A 134 23.84 -0.19 -6.35
C SER A 134 23.53 -1.68 -6.18
N ARG A 135 24.58 -2.53 -6.22
CA ARG A 135 24.45 -3.99 -6.08
C ARG A 135 25.27 -4.49 -4.91
N ASN A 136 24.84 -4.14 -3.70
CA ASN A 136 25.56 -4.47 -2.46
C ASN A 136 24.77 -5.44 -1.58
N PHE A 137 23.68 -6.04 -2.10
CA PHE A 137 22.82 -6.95 -1.35
C PHE A 137 22.29 -6.32 -0.06
N GLN A 138 21.88 -5.07 -0.10
CA GLN A 138 21.22 -4.40 1.03
C GLN A 138 19.71 -4.38 0.80
N MET A 139 18.95 -4.72 1.83
CA MET A 139 17.49 -4.60 1.81
C MET A 139 17.02 -3.87 3.06
N GLU A 140 16.20 -2.87 2.86
CA GLU A 140 15.52 -2.16 3.94
C GLU A 140 14.02 -2.38 3.86
N LEU A 141 13.47 -2.97 4.92
CA LEU A 141 12.03 -3.17 5.11
C LEU A 141 11.49 -2.00 5.93
N VAL A 142 10.58 -1.20 5.37
CA VAL A 142 10.01 -0.02 6.03
C VAL A 142 8.57 -0.30 6.44
N LEU A 143 8.36 -0.53 7.73
CA LEU A 143 7.05 -0.84 8.31
C LEU A 143 6.31 0.45 8.75
N GLY A 144 4.99 0.40 8.77
CA GLY A 144 4.14 1.48 9.29
C GLY A 144 2.73 1.45 8.72
N LEU A 145 1.83 2.18 9.32
CA LEU A 145 0.43 2.26 8.92
C LEU A 145 0.24 2.76 7.48
N PRO A 146 -0.87 2.44 6.79
CA PRO A 146 -1.24 3.12 5.56
C PRO A 146 -1.19 4.64 5.74
N ALA A 147 -0.73 5.37 4.73
CA ALA A 147 -0.60 6.83 4.76
C ALA A 147 0.24 7.43 5.92
N SER A 148 1.06 6.63 6.64
CA SER A 148 1.99 7.12 7.67
C SER A 148 3.14 7.97 7.12
N GLY A 149 3.31 8.02 5.79
CA GLY A 149 4.40 8.73 5.14
C GLY A 149 5.65 7.88 4.92
N LYS A 150 5.56 6.55 4.98
CA LYS A 150 6.69 5.62 4.70
C LYS A 150 7.42 5.96 3.41
N SER A 151 6.69 6.12 2.31
CA SER A 151 7.30 6.38 1.00
C SER A 151 8.02 7.72 0.98
N THR A 152 7.37 8.79 1.43
CA THR A 152 7.89 10.17 1.32
C THR A 152 9.01 10.48 2.31
N ARG A 153 8.91 9.94 3.54
CA ARG A 153 9.80 10.32 4.65
C ARG A 153 10.94 9.33 4.87
N VAL A 154 10.80 8.10 4.40
CA VAL A 154 11.78 7.03 4.64
C VAL A 154 12.21 6.42 3.31
N ALA A 155 11.33 5.75 2.58
CA ALA A 155 11.72 4.93 1.44
C ALA A 155 12.39 5.75 0.31
N ASN A 156 11.90 6.96 0.01
CA ASN A 156 12.50 7.79 -1.03
C ASN A 156 13.90 8.29 -0.65
N PRO A 157 14.12 8.92 0.55
CA PRO A 157 15.45 9.33 0.96
C PRO A 157 16.43 8.15 1.07
N ASP A 158 16.00 7.03 1.63
CA ASP A 158 16.87 5.86 1.80
C ASP A 158 17.18 5.19 0.45
N SER A 159 16.22 5.15 -0.47
CA SER A 159 16.45 4.67 -1.82
C SER A 159 17.51 5.50 -2.54
N GLU A 160 17.46 6.83 -2.42
CA GLU A 160 18.48 7.72 -2.98
C GLU A 160 19.84 7.50 -2.31
N ALA A 161 19.89 7.44 -0.98
CA ALA A 161 21.13 7.25 -0.23
C ALA A 161 21.80 5.90 -0.51
N MET A 162 21.02 4.84 -0.70
CA MET A 162 21.49 3.48 -0.92
C MET A 162 21.70 3.14 -2.39
N GLY A 163 21.25 3.98 -3.33
CA GLY A 163 21.13 3.59 -4.73
C GLY A 163 20.19 2.39 -4.88
N ALA A 164 19.03 2.41 -4.22
CA ALA A 164 18.17 1.26 -4.08
C ALA A 164 16.93 1.34 -4.97
N PHE A 165 16.45 0.19 -5.40
CA PHE A 165 15.17 0.03 -6.05
C PHE A 165 14.04 0.06 -5.00
N ILE A 166 13.00 0.86 -5.23
CA ILE A 166 11.81 0.87 -4.37
C ILE A 166 10.86 -0.23 -4.84
N LEU A 167 10.71 -1.28 -4.02
CA LEU A 167 9.71 -2.33 -4.22
C LEU A 167 8.37 -1.90 -3.63
N ASP A 168 7.56 -1.19 -4.42
CA ASP A 168 6.22 -0.74 -4.03
C ASP A 168 5.17 -1.30 -4.99
N VAL A 169 4.27 -2.12 -4.49
CA VAL A 169 3.20 -2.74 -5.27
C VAL A 169 2.22 -1.70 -5.84
N ASP A 170 2.06 -0.56 -5.18
CA ASP A 170 1.16 0.50 -5.64
C ASP A 170 1.61 1.07 -7.00
N VAL A 171 2.91 1.03 -7.29
CA VAL A 171 3.45 1.41 -8.62
C VAL A 171 2.97 0.47 -9.73
N ILE A 172 2.77 -0.81 -9.43
CA ILE A 172 2.20 -1.78 -10.37
C ILE A 172 0.70 -1.54 -10.52
N LYS A 173 -0.01 -1.43 -9.38
CA LYS A 173 -1.47 -1.25 -9.33
C LYS A 173 -1.91 -0.01 -10.11
N ALA A 174 -1.19 1.09 -9.99
CA ALA A 174 -1.48 2.36 -10.68
C ALA A 174 -1.47 2.27 -12.22
N ARG A 175 -1.03 1.15 -12.79
CA ARG A 175 -0.98 0.91 -14.25
C ARG A 175 -1.94 -0.14 -14.73
N ILE A 176 -2.66 -0.78 -13.84
CA ILE A 176 -3.70 -1.75 -14.22
C ILE A 176 -4.89 -0.95 -14.78
N PRO A 177 -5.43 -1.30 -15.97
CA PRO A 177 -6.43 -0.49 -16.65
C PRO A 177 -7.64 -0.14 -15.79
N GLU A 178 -8.18 -1.09 -15.05
CA GLU A 178 -9.36 -0.88 -14.18
C GLU A 178 -9.09 0.12 -13.05
N TYR A 179 -7.85 0.17 -12.56
CA TYR A 179 -7.44 1.19 -11.59
C TYR A 179 -7.41 2.58 -12.22
N VAL A 180 -6.82 2.70 -13.41
CA VAL A 180 -6.74 3.97 -14.15
C VAL A 180 -8.13 4.47 -14.52
N GLU A 181 -8.98 3.62 -15.08
CA GLU A 181 -10.34 3.93 -15.52
C GLU A 181 -11.25 4.37 -14.37
N SER A 182 -11.03 3.81 -13.18
CA SER A 182 -11.81 4.11 -11.97
C SER A 182 -11.20 5.22 -11.11
N HIS A 183 -10.12 5.86 -11.53
CA HIS A 183 -9.37 6.82 -10.73
C HIS A 183 -8.94 6.29 -9.35
N GLY A 184 -8.59 4.99 -9.29
CA GLY A 184 -8.16 4.31 -8.06
C GLY A 184 -9.28 3.63 -7.27
N ALA A 185 -10.55 3.83 -7.63
CA ALA A 185 -11.68 3.25 -6.90
C ALA A 185 -11.77 1.72 -7.02
N ALA A 186 -11.22 1.12 -8.09
CA ALA A 186 -11.17 -0.33 -8.28
C ALA A 186 -10.00 -1.02 -7.55
N SER A 187 -9.36 -0.39 -6.58
CA SER A 187 -8.19 -0.92 -5.88
C SER A 187 -8.38 -2.35 -5.34
N ASP A 188 -9.54 -2.64 -4.77
CA ASP A 188 -9.86 -3.97 -4.24
C ASP A 188 -9.99 -5.03 -5.34
N SER A 189 -10.49 -4.62 -6.52
CA SER A 189 -10.63 -5.53 -7.68
C SER A 189 -9.29 -5.97 -8.23
N ILE A 190 -8.31 -5.08 -8.23
CA ILE A 190 -6.99 -5.32 -8.84
C ILE A 190 -5.93 -5.78 -7.83
N HIS A 191 -6.26 -5.84 -6.54
CA HIS A 191 -5.28 -6.06 -5.48
C HIS A 191 -4.47 -7.35 -5.67
N PHE A 192 -5.17 -8.49 -5.81
CA PHE A 192 -4.49 -9.79 -5.94
C PHE A 192 -3.73 -9.93 -7.26
N GLU A 193 -4.18 -9.28 -8.33
CA GLU A 193 -3.43 -9.24 -9.57
C GLU A 193 -2.13 -8.44 -9.42
N GLY A 194 -2.22 -7.26 -8.81
CA GLY A 194 -1.05 -6.43 -8.49
C GLY A 194 -0.04 -7.18 -7.63
N MET A 195 -0.49 -7.86 -6.58
CA MET A 195 0.35 -8.71 -5.73
C MET A 195 1.00 -9.85 -6.52
N GLY A 196 0.25 -10.56 -7.36
CA GLY A 196 0.80 -11.63 -8.19
C GLY A 196 1.84 -11.17 -9.23
N ILE A 197 1.75 -9.92 -9.73
CA ILE A 197 2.79 -9.31 -10.57
C ILE A 197 4.01 -8.95 -9.72
N PHE A 198 3.78 -8.40 -8.53
CA PHE A 198 4.80 -8.01 -7.57
C PHE A 198 5.63 -9.21 -7.10
N ASP A 199 5.02 -10.34 -6.75
CA ASP A 199 5.72 -11.57 -6.36
C ASP A 199 6.63 -12.09 -7.48
N ARG A 200 6.15 -12.01 -8.72
CA ARG A 200 6.98 -12.35 -9.89
C ARG A 200 8.14 -11.36 -10.11
N ALA A 201 7.96 -10.10 -9.75
CA ALA A 201 9.04 -9.12 -9.76
C ALA A 201 10.06 -9.37 -8.65
N ILE A 202 9.61 -9.69 -7.42
CA ILE A 202 10.49 -10.08 -6.30
C ILE A 202 11.40 -11.25 -6.71
N SER A 203 10.89 -12.22 -7.45
CA SER A 203 11.69 -13.37 -7.91
C SER A 203 12.92 -12.95 -8.72
N GLU A 204 12.88 -11.82 -9.45
CA GLU A 204 14.05 -11.29 -10.17
C GLU A 204 15.16 -10.81 -9.23
N PHE A 205 14.80 -10.28 -8.07
CA PHE A 205 15.77 -9.87 -7.04
C PHE A 205 16.34 -11.07 -6.28
N LEU A 206 15.58 -12.13 -6.14
CA LEU A 206 16.03 -13.33 -5.44
C LEU A 206 16.96 -14.20 -6.29
N THR A 207 16.60 -14.39 -7.58
CA THR A 207 17.26 -15.38 -8.45
C THR A 207 17.51 -14.91 -9.88
N GLY A 208 16.94 -13.78 -10.31
CA GLY A 208 17.05 -13.25 -11.68
C GLY A 208 18.09 -12.14 -11.85
N ASP A 209 17.89 -11.33 -12.89
CA ASP A 209 18.85 -10.28 -13.30
C ASP A 209 18.98 -9.12 -12.30
N MET A 210 17.99 -8.94 -11.43
CA MET A 210 17.99 -7.91 -10.38
C MET A 210 18.68 -8.39 -9.09
N LYS A 211 19.19 -9.61 -9.03
CA LYS A 211 19.83 -10.14 -7.84
C LYS A 211 21.02 -9.27 -7.39
N GLY A 212 21.03 -8.96 -6.10
CA GLY A 212 22.04 -8.11 -5.46
C GLY A 212 21.79 -6.62 -5.56
N VAL A 213 20.84 -6.16 -6.37
CA VAL A 213 20.40 -4.75 -6.37
C VAL A 213 19.88 -4.38 -4.98
N ASN A 214 20.31 -3.24 -4.46
CA ASN A 214 19.81 -2.74 -3.19
C ASN A 214 18.31 -2.43 -3.28
N ILE A 215 17.57 -2.67 -2.19
CA ILE A 215 16.12 -2.61 -2.15
C ILE A 215 15.65 -1.79 -0.94
N VAL A 216 14.61 -0.98 -1.15
CA VAL A 216 13.77 -0.45 -0.10
C VAL A 216 12.33 -0.95 -0.34
N LEU A 217 11.76 -1.62 0.66
CA LEU A 217 10.41 -2.19 0.59
C LEU A 217 9.49 -1.52 1.62
N PRO A 218 8.71 -0.50 1.22
CA PRO A 218 7.70 0.10 2.09
C PRO A 218 6.45 -0.78 2.13
N ILE A 219 6.11 -1.29 3.32
CA ILE A 219 4.96 -2.18 3.51
C ILE A 219 4.26 -1.85 4.83
N VAL A 220 2.99 -2.22 4.98
CA VAL A 220 2.29 -2.05 6.26
C VAL A 220 2.88 -3.00 7.31
N GLY A 221 2.98 -4.28 7.00
CA GLY A 221 3.63 -5.27 7.87
C GLY A 221 2.86 -5.54 9.17
N GLY A 222 1.59 -5.93 9.04
CA GLY A 222 0.72 -6.21 10.20
C GLY A 222 0.92 -7.58 10.85
N ASP A 223 1.58 -8.53 10.18
CA ASP A 223 1.81 -9.89 10.67
C ASP A 223 3.31 -10.25 10.62
N PHE A 224 3.83 -10.70 11.77
CA PHE A 224 5.25 -11.01 11.91
C PHE A 224 5.67 -12.25 11.10
N ASP A 225 4.86 -13.31 11.15
CA ASP A 225 5.22 -14.57 10.48
C ASP A 225 5.15 -14.38 8.95
N GLU A 226 4.20 -13.59 8.48
CA GLU A 226 4.10 -13.19 7.07
C GLU A 226 5.34 -12.41 6.64
N MET A 227 5.74 -11.37 7.38
CA MET A 227 6.92 -10.56 7.07
C MET A 227 8.18 -11.40 7.01
N MET A 228 8.38 -12.28 7.99
CA MET A 228 9.53 -13.18 8.02
C MET A 228 9.53 -14.15 6.85
N GLN A 229 8.41 -14.81 6.56
CA GLN A 229 8.35 -15.88 5.56
C GLN A 229 8.31 -15.38 4.12
N GLN A 230 7.65 -14.25 3.85
CA GLN A 230 7.51 -13.75 2.49
C GLN A 230 8.66 -12.84 2.06
N TYR A 231 9.25 -12.10 3.01
CA TYR A 231 10.27 -11.10 2.66
C TYR A 231 11.62 -11.37 3.32
N VAL A 232 11.69 -11.45 4.65
CA VAL A 232 12.99 -11.44 5.34
C VAL A 232 13.81 -12.69 5.00
N LEU A 233 13.30 -13.88 5.30
CA LEU A 233 14.04 -15.14 5.12
C LEU A 233 14.40 -15.42 3.64
N PRO A 234 13.51 -15.18 2.64
CA PRO A 234 13.90 -15.37 1.24
C PRO A 234 15.03 -14.44 0.80
N PHE A 235 15.01 -13.17 1.21
CA PHE A 235 16.08 -12.24 0.85
C PHE A 235 17.38 -12.55 1.57
N GLU A 236 17.36 -12.94 2.83
CA GLU A 236 18.56 -13.42 3.53
C GLU A 236 19.15 -14.66 2.86
N ALA A 237 18.31 -15.63 2.50
CA ALA A 237 18.73 -16.81 1.75
C ALA A 237 19.35 -16.48 0.39
N ALA A 238 18.89 -15.39 -0.26
CA ALA A 238 19.48 -14.86 -1.49
C ALA A 238 20.79 -14.08 -1.26
N GLY A 239 21.20 -13.86 0.00
CA GLY A 239 22.44 -13.20 0.40
C GLY A 239 22.30 -11.73 0.80
N TYR A 240 21.09 -11.21 0.89
CA TYR A 240 20.86 -9.83 1.31
C TYR A 240 21.15 -9.63 2.81
N ASN A 241 21.61 -8.44 3.13
CA ASN A 241 21.62 -7.91 4.48
C ASN A 241 20.30 -7.19 4.70
N VAL A 242 19.38 -7.83 5.43
CA VAL A 242 18.06 -7.29 5.68
C VAL A 242 18.08 -6.46 6.94
N ARG A 243 17.52 -5.27 6.87
CA ARG A 243 17.30 -4.36 7.99
C ARG A 243 15.86 -3.85 7.99
N VAL A 244 15.36 -3.44 9.15
CA VAL A 244 13.97 -3.04 9.35
C VAL A 244 13.92 -1.66 9.98
N LYS A 245 13.12 -0.78 9.38
CA LYS A 245 12.75 0.52 9.92
C LYS A 245 11.25 0.56 10.22
N PHE A 246 10.86 1.38 11.17
CA PHE A 246 9.46 1.64 11.50
C PHE A 246 9.16 3.13 11.35
N ARG A 247 8.07 3.45 10.65
CA ARG A 247 7.56 4.81 10.57
C ARG A 247 6.34 4.96 11.49
N PRO A 248 6.51 5.56 12.69
CA PRO A 248 5.40 5.78 13.60
C PRO A 248 4.39 6.79 13.03
N ALA A 249 3.13 6.57 13.31
CA ALA A 249 2.04 7.52 13.08
C ALA A 249 0.91 7.21 14.06
N LYS A 250 0.17 8.23 14.47
CA LYS A 250 -1.06 8.02 15.25
C LYS A 250 -2.11 7.37 14.34
N GLU A 251 -2.85 6.42 14.88
CA GLU A 251 -3.82 5.65 14.12
C GLU A 251 -4.88 6.54 13.44
N ASN A 252 -5.48 7.47 14.18
CA ASN A 252 -6.46 8.40 13.65
C ASN A 252 -5.88 9.34 12.58
N GLU A 253 -4.63 9.78 12.75
CA GLU A 253 -3.93 10.61 11.76
C GLU A 253 -3.66 9.83 10.47
N ALA A 254 -3.22 8.58 10.57
CA ALA A 254 -3.01 7.69 9.45
C ALA A 254 -4.33 7.40 8.71
N ALA A 255 -5.39 7.06 9.46
CA ALA A 255 -6.73 6.81 8.91
C ALA A 255 -7.31 8.05 8.20
N ALA A 256 -7.22 9.23 8.82
CA ALA A 256 -7.67 10.47 8.19
C ALA A 256 -6.90 10.76 6.89
N ARG A 257 -5.59 10.53 6.85
CA ARG A 257 -4.78 10.69 5.65
C ARG A 257 -5.12 9.66 4.56
N VAL A 258 -5.57 8.45 4.94
CA VAL A 258 -6.13 7.48 3.97
C VAL A 258 -7.35 8.08 3.30
N VAL A 259 -8.33 8.56 4.08
CA VAL A 259 -9.55 9.19 3.56
C VAL A 259 -9.23 10.40 2.67
N MET A 260 -8.32 11.26 3.10
CA MET A 260 -7.91 12.42 2.28
C MET A 260 -7.29 11.98 0.95
N ARG A 261 -6.44 10.94 0.96
CA ARG A 261 -5.83 10.38 -0.25
C ARG A 261 -6.89 9.81 -1.20
N GLU A 262 -7.86 9.09 -0.67
CA GLU A 262 -8.96 8.51 -1.42
C GLU A 262 -9.82 9.59 -2.07
N LEU A 263 -10.21 10.60 -1.31
CA LEU A 263 -10.94 11.75 -1.84
C LEU A 263 -10.17 12.48 -2.94
N GLY A 264 -8.86 12.55 -2.84
CA GLY A 264 -7.99 13.17 -3.84
C GLY A 264 -7.65 12.29 -5.05
N GLY A 265 -8.34 11.17 -5.24
CA GLY A 265 -8.10 10.25 -6.36
C GLY A 265 -6.97 9.27 -6.14
N GLY A 266 -6.63 9.00 -4.88
CA GLY A 266 -5.72 7.92 -4.52
C GLY A 266 -6.42 6.57 -4.46
N GLN A 267 -5.61 5.57 -4.14
CA GLN A 267 -6.07 4.19 -3.96
C GLN A 267 -7.23 4.14 -2.94
N LEU A 268 -8.41 3.72 -3.38
CA LEU A 268 -9.57 3.52 -2.52
C LEU A 268 -9.46 2.13 -1.87
N ILE A 269 -9.42 2.11 -0.55
CA ILE A 269 -9.33 0.90 0.27
C ILE A 269 -10.52 0.91 1.21
N ASN A 270 -11.26 -0.18 1.29
CA ASN A 270 -12.37 -0.29 2.24
C ASN A 270 -11.92 0.09 3.65
N SER A 271 -12.67 0.97 4.31
CA SER A 271 -12.33 1.53 5.63
C SER A 271 -12.14 0.44 6.69
N ALA A 272 -12.91 -0.65 6.63
CA ALA A 272 -12.75 -1.81 7.52
C ALA A 272 -11.37 -2.48 7.38
N VAL A 273 -10.70 -2.36 6.24
CA VAL A 273 -9.33 -2.84 6.03
C VAL A 273 -8.34 -1.75 6.42
N ALA A 274 -8.54 -0.53 5.92
CA ALA A 274 -7.58 0.56 6.10
C ALA A 274 -7.38 0.96 7.56
N PHE A 275 -8.42 0.82 8.40
CA PHE A 275 -8.43 1.26 9.80
C PHE A 275 -8.15 0.13 10.81
N ASN A 276 -7.99 -1.11 10.36
CA ASN A 276 -7.84 -2.27 11.25
C ASN A 276 -6.39 -2.74 11.49
N PHE A 277 -5.40 -1.97 11.11
CA PHE A 277 -4.00 -2.36 11.33
C PHE A 277 -3.53 -2.12 12.78
N GLY A 278 -4.12 -1.13 13.48
CA GLY A 278 -3.79 -0.80 14.87
C GLY A 278 -2.27 -0.73 15.10
N ASP A 279 -1.81 -1.32 16.19
CA ASP A 279 -0.38 -1.40 16.54
C ASP A 279 0.37 -2.53 15.81
N GLY A 280 -0.24 -3.20 14.83
CA GLY A 280 0.35 -4.35 14.13
C GLY A 280 1.75 -4.08 13.60
N PRO A 281 1.98 -3.03 12.79
CA PRO A 281 3.30 -2.71 12.25
C PRO A 281 4.35 -2.42 13.32
N GLU A 282 3.97 -1.72 14.40
CA GLU A 282 4.85 -1.45 15.52
C GLU A 282 5.21 -2.72 16.29
N ASN A 283 4.23 -3.59 16.52
CA ASN A 283 4.45 -4.89 17.17
C ASN A 283 5.38 -5.78 16.35
N VAL A 284 5.26 -5.79 15.03
CA VAL A 284 6.17 -6.52 14.13
C VAL A 284 7.58 -5.94 14.24
N TYR A 285 7.73 -4.63 14.14
CA TYR A 285 9.03 -3.98 14.32
C TYR A 285 9.65 -4.29 15.67
N ASN A 286 8.91 -4.14 16.76
CA ASN A 286 9.41 -4.42 18.12
C ASN A 286 9.81 -5.87 18.34
N ARG A 287 9.18 -6.83 17.65
CA ARG A 287 9.62 -8.23 17.68
C ARG A 287 10.89 -8.47 16.87
N MET A 288 11.10 -7.71 15.80
CA MET A 288 12.25 -7.92 14.89
C MET A 288 13.48 -7.14 15.31
N LYS A 289 13.34 -5.92 15.83
CA LYS A 289 14.45 -4.95 16.00
C LYS A 289 15.68 -5.50 16.72
N ASP A 290 15.45 -6.32 17.77
CA ASP A 290 16.51 -6.90 18.59
C ASP A 290 16.97 -8.28 18.10
N MET A 291 16.32 -8.82 17.06
CA MET A 291 16.75 -10.09 16.44
C MET A 291 17.98 -9.85 15.58
N ILE A 292 18.80 -10.89 15.45
CA ILE A 292 20.04 -10.84 14.66
C ILE A 292 19.76 -11.42 13.26
N ASN A 293 20.10 -10.66 12.23
CA ASN A 293 19.99 -11.06 10.85
C ASN A 293 21.09 -12.07 10.44
N ALA A 294 21.02 -12.58 9.22
CA ALA A 294 21.98 -13.56 8.71
C ALA A 294 23.44 -13.05 8.64
N LYS A 295 23.67 -11.75 8.75
CA LYS A 295 25.01 -11.12 8.80
C LYS A 295 25.52 -10.91 10.23
N GLY A 296 24.72 -11.25 11.24
CA GLY A 296 25.08 -11.07 12.65
C GLY A 296 24.83 -9.66 13.19
N GLU A 297 24.02 -8.85 12.50
CA GLU A 297 23.63 -7.50 12.90
C GLU A 297 22.17 -7.48 13.39
N PRO A 298 21.77 -6.57 14.28
CA PRO A 298 20.36 -6.37 14.59
C PRO A 298 19.55 -6.00 13.35
N TYR A 299 18.30 -6.46 13.25
CA TYR A 299 17.42 -6.03 12.17
C TYR A 299 17.08 -4.54 12.29
N GLY A 300 16.79 -4.07 13.51
CA GLY A 300 16.41 -2.68 13.73
C GLY A 300 17.55 -1.71 13.49
N PHE A 301 17.23 -0.57 12.90
CA PHE A 301 18.07 0.62 12.97
C PHE A 301 17.84 1.32 14.30
N GLU A 302 18.87 1.92 14.89
CA GLU A 302 18.67 2.95 15.90
C GLU A 302 17.86 4.08 15.25
N GLU A 303 16.76 4.47 15.89
CA GLU A 303 15.95 5.60 15.42
C GLU A 303 16.87 6.83 15.38
N ASP A 304 17.16 7.33 14.20
CA ASP A 304 17.52 8.72 14.05
C ASP A 304 16.37 9.54 14.63
N GLU A 305 16.69 10.41 15.60
CA GLU A 305 15.78 11.23 16.37
C GLU A 305 14.61 11.75 15.53
N ALA A 306 13.41 11.58 16.06
CA ALA A 306 12.14 11.99 15.48
C ALA A 306 12.30 13.26 14.62
N LEU A 307 12.24 13.09 13.30
CA LEU A 307 12.11 14.23 12.40
C LEU A 307 10.82 14.95 12.80
N GLU A 308 10.98 16.13 13.42
CA GLU A 308 9.87 17.00 13.80
C GLU A 308 8.87 17.12 12.64
N PRO A 309 7.57 17.21 12.90
CA PRO A 309 6.59 17.42 11.84
C PRO A 309 6.99 18.72 11.12
N ALA A 310 7.24 18.61 9.82
CA ALA A 310 7.42 19.77 8.97
C ALA A 310 6.16 20.63 9.07
N ALA A 311 6.34 21.87 9.53
CA ALA A 311 5.32 22.89 9.68
C ALA A 311 4.58 23.19 8.37
#